data_a52f45116b2b93f6bc6cf914bb95c368
#
_entry.id   a52f45116b2b93f6bc6cf914bb95c368
#
_cell.length_a   1.000
_cell.length_b   1.000
_cell.length_c   1.000
_cell.angle_alpha   90.00
_cell.angle_beta   90.00
_cell.angle_gamma   90.00
#
_symmetry.space_group_name_H-M   'P 1'
#
loop_
_entity.id
_entity.type
_entity.pdbx_description
1 polymer ?
#
loop_
_entity_poly.entity_id
_entity_poly.type
_entity_poly.pdbx_seq_one_letter_code
_entity_poly.pdbx_strand_id
1 'polypeptide(L)'
;MRILFVHQNFPGQYVHIVQRLAQMGDHQLVALGINALDASRPLPESLQFFRYPLERGNTEGIHPLVMETETKIIRAEGCARAAEQLKAKGFIPDLICAHPGW
;
A
#
# COMPACT_ATOMS: atom_id res chain seq x y z
N MET A 1 -10.73 11.37 10.15
CA MET A 1 -10.80 10.80 8.78
C MET A 1 -10.01 9.51 8.74
N ARG A 2 -10.49 8.52 8.00
CA ARG A 2 -9.77 7.28 7.76
C ARG A 2 -9.05 7.39 6.43
N ILE A 3 -7.73 7.22 6.44
CA ILE A 3 -6.89 7.42 5.26
C ILE A 3 -6.11 6.15 4.98
N LEU A 4 -6.19 5.67 3.75
CA LEU A 4 -5.43 4.53 3.27
C LEU A 4 -4.34 5.00 2.32
N PHE A 5 -3.11 4.59 2.59
CA PHE A 5 -1.97 4.81 1.69
C PHE A 5 -1.62 3.50 1.00
N VAL A 6 -1.37 3.57 -0.30
CA VAL A 6 -0.94 2.41 -1.08
C VAL A 6 0.35 2.76 -1.80
N HIS A 7 1.44 2.07 -1.46
CA HIS A 7 2.73 2.26 -2.09
C HIS A 7 3.56 1.00 -1.90
N GLN A 8 4.08 0.42 -2.99
CA GLN A 8 4.85 -0.83 -2.91
C GLN A 8 6.05 -0.73 -1.98
N ASN A 9 6.69 0.42 -1.90
CA ASN A 9 7.83 0.71 -1.04
C ASN A 9 7.46 1.79 -0.02
N PHE A 10 6.36 1.60 0.69
CA PHE A 10 5.88 2.58 1.64
C PHE A 10 6.97 2.93 2.67
N PRO A 11 7.17 4.19 3.08
CA PRO A 11 6.29 5.34 2.83
C PRO A 11 6.56 6.09 1.51
N GLY A 12 7.68 5.81 0.82
CA GLY A 12 7.99 6.51 -0.41
C GLY A 12 7.87 8.02 -0.25
N GLN A 13 7.11 8.64 -1.13
CA GLN A 13 6.89 10.09 -1.12
C GLN A 13 5.93 10.56 -0.03
N TYR A 14 5.24 9.65 0.64
CA TYR A 14 4.23 10.01 1.64
C TYR A 14 4.80 10.25 3.03
N VAL A 15 6.10 10.10 3.24
CA VAL A 15 6.71 10.15 4.57
C VAL A 15 6.35 11.41 5.37
N HIS A 16 6.39 12.58 4.74
CA HIS A 16 6.10 13.85 5.43
C HIS A 16 4.61 14.04 5.68
N ILE A 17 3.78 13.64 4.72
CA ILE A 17 2.32 13.72 4.84
C ILE A 17 1.83 12.83 5.97
N VAL A 18 2.34 11.61 6.04
CA VAL A 18 1.98 10.65 7.09
C VAL A 18 2.34 11.19 8.46
N GLN A 19 3.55 11.74 8.61
CA GLN A 19 3.98 12.30 9.88
C GLN A 19 3.10 13.49 10.30
N ARG A 20 2.76 14.35 9.37
CA ARG A 20 1.92 15.52 9.65
C ARG A 20 0.51 15.10 10.06
N LEU A 21 -0.09 14.16 9.35
CA LEU A 21 -1.43 13.67 9.67
C LEU A 21 -1.46 12.98 11.03
N ALA A 22 -0.41 12.24 11.36
CA ALA A 22 -0.30 11.59 12.67
C ALA A 22 -0.22 12.61 13.80
N GLN A 23 0.50 13.73 13.58
CA GLN A 23 0.61 14.81 14.58
C GLN A 23 -0.73 15.49 14.85
N MET A 24 -1.63 15.51 13.87
CA MET A 24 -2.95 16.10 14.04
C MET A 24 -3.83 15.29 15.01
N GLY A 25 -3.62 13.98 15.10
CA GLY A 25 -4.21 13.13 16.12
C GLY A 25 -5.66 12.71 15.90
N ASP A 26 -6.32 13.21 14.85
CA ASP A 26 -7.73 12.94 14.58
C ASP A 26 -7.98 12.08 13.35
N HIS A 27 -6.91 11.45 12.83
CA HIS A 27 -6.98 10.59 11.65
C HIS A 27 -6.56 9.16 11.99
N GLN A 28 -7.27 8.20 11.42
CA GLN A 28 -6.84 6.80 11.43
C GLN A 28 -6.07 6.54 10.14
N LEU A 29 -4.81 6.14 10.29
CA LEU A 29 -3.89 5.96 9.16
C LEU A 29 -3.57 4.48 8.99
N VAL A 30 -3.80 3.98 7.78
CA VAL A 30 -3.46 2.61 7.40
C VAL A 30 -2.68 2.65 6.09
N ALA A 31 -1.67 1.82 5.97
CA ALA A 31 -0.86 1.71 4.76
C ALA A 31 -0.77 0.26 4.29
N LEU A 32 -0.80 0.09 2.99
CA LEU A 32 -0.57 -1.18 2.32
C LEU A 32 0.70 -1.08 1.48
N GLY A 33 1.56 -2.09 1.59
CA GLY A 33 2.78 -2.16 0.80
C GLY A 33 3.20 -3.59 0.54
N ILE A 34 4.14 -3.76 -0.37
CA ILE A 34 4.68 -5.08 -0.74
C ILE A 34 5.97 -5.36 0.01
N ASN A 35 6.87 -4.38 0.06
CA ASN A 35 8.18 -4.53 0.66
C ASN A 35 8.17 -4.15 2.14
N ALA A 36 9.13 -4.71 2.89
CA ALA A 36 9.27 -4.40 4.31
C ALA A 36 9.62 -2.92 4.52
N LEU A 37 9.21 -2.38 5.66
CA LEU A 37 9.56 -1.02 6.04
C LEU A 37 11.07 -0.88 6.25
N ASP A 38 11.61 0.26 5.85
CA ASP A 38 13.00 0.61 6.11
C ASP A 38 13.12 1.11 7.56
N ALA A 39 13.87 0.38 8.39
CA ALA A 39 14.05 0.73 9.79
C ALA A 39 14.77 2.07 10.00
N SER A 40 15.52 2.56 9.00
CA SER A 40 16.18 3.87 9.06
C SER A 40 15.21 5.04 8.87
N ARG A 41 13.97 4.76 8.50
CA ARG A 41 12.93 5.78 8.26
C ARG A 41 11.76 5.53 9.20
N PRO A 42 11.84 5.97 10.45
CA PRO A 42 10.80 5.70 11.44
C PRO A 42 9.47 6.33 11.04
N LEU A 43 8.39 5.59 11.31
CA LEU A 43 7.02 6.01 11.03
C LEU A 43 6.26 6.23 12.34
N PRO A 44 5.20 7.03 12.33
CA PRO A 44 4.38 7.24 13.52
C PRO A 44 3.81 5.92 14.04
N GLU A 45 3.77 5.76 15.36
CA GLU A 45 3.21 4.57 16.00
C GLU A 45 1.71 4.40 15.71
N SER A 46 1.01 5.50 15.47
CA SER A 46 -0.41 5.46 15.15
C SER A 46 -0.74 4.92 13.77
N LEU A 47 0.25 4.80 12.89
CA LEU A 47 0.08 4.23 11.57
C LEU A 47 0.11 2.70 11.65
N GLN A 48 -0.89 2.04 11.07
CA GLN A 48 -0.90 0.60 10.90
C GLN A 48 -0.43 0.26 9.50
N PHE A 49 0.60 -0.57 9.41
CA PHE A 49 1.17 -1.00 8.13
C PHE A 49 0.93 -2.49 7.92
N PHE A 50 0.40 -2.83 6.74
CA PHE A 50 0.19 -4.22 6.34
C PHE A 50 0.90 -4.49 5.03
N ARG A 51 1.64 -5.60 4.98
CA ARG A 51 2.21 -6.10 3.73
C ARG A 51 1.21 -7.06 3.10
N TYR A 52 1.06 -6.98 1.79
CA TYR A 52 0.24 -7.95 1.09
C TYR A 52 1.11 -8.81 0.17
N PRO A 53 0.83 -10.12 0.10
CA PRO A 53 1.58 -11.01 -0.77
C PRO A 53 1.14 -10.87 -2.22
N LEU A 54 2.07 -11.14 -3.13
CA LEU A 54 1.73 -11.37 -4.53
C LEU A 54 1.44 -12.85 -4.70
N GLU A 55 0.28 -13.18 -5.24
CA GLU A 55 -0.18 -14.58 -5.31
C GLU A 55 0.46 -15.36 -6.45
N ARG A 56 1.03 -14.65 -7.42
CA ARG A 56 1.70 -15.27 -8.55
C ARG A 56 2.82 -14.38 -9.08
N GLY A 57 3.75 -14.98 -9.81
CA GLY A 57 4.72 -14.26 -10.61
C GLY A 57 4.25 -14.07 -12.05
N ASN A 58 5.07 -13.46 -12.87
CA ASN A 58 4.78 -13.29 -14.30
C ASN A 58 4.61 -14.62 -15.00
N THR A 59 3.74 -14.64 -16.00
CA THR A 59 3.53 -15.81 -16.85
C THR A 59 4.83 -16.15 -17.58
N GLU A 60 5.22 -17.41 -17.53
CA GLU A 60 6.43 -17.87 -18.20
C GLU A 60 6.23 -17.78 -19.72
N GLY A 61 7.25 -17.26 -20.41
CA GLY A 61 7.20 -17.12 -21.87
C GLY A 61 6.39 -15.93 -22.38
N ILE A 62 5.91 -15.06 -21.49
CA ILE A 62 5.17 -13.88 -21.91
C ILE A 62 6.09 -12.90 -22.67
N HIS A 63 5.50 -12.21 -23.63
CA HIS A 63 6.24 -11.21 -24.42
C HIS A 63 6.82 -10.13 -23.51
N PRO A 64 8.10 -9.74 -23.67
CA PRO A 64 8.72 -8.75 -22.78
C PRO A 64 7.97 -7.42 -22.67
N LEU A 65 7.33 -6.97 -23.75
CA LEU A 65 6.57 -5.72 -23.72
C LEU A 65 5.28 -5.81 -22.90
N VAL A 66 4.80 -7.01 -22.61
CA VAL A 66 3.60 -7.26 -21.82
C VAL A 66 3.94 -7.51 -20.35
N MET A 67 5.18 -7.89 -20.07
CA MET A 67 5.61 -8.29 -18.72
C MET A 67 5.38 -7.18 -17.69
N GLU A 68 5.70 -5.95 -18.02
CA GLU A 68 5.51 -4.83 -17.10
C GLU A 68 4.03 -4.63 -16.77
N THR A 69 3.17 -4.71 -17.77
CA THR A 69 1.72 -4.59 -17.57
C THR A 69 1.20 -5.73 -16.70
N GLU A 70 1.62 -6.96 -16.98
CA GLU A 70 1.21 -8.10 -16.16
C GLU A 70 1.67 -7.93 -14.72
N THR A 71 2.89 -7.47 -14.49
CA THR A 71 3.40 -7.22 -13.14
C THR A 71 2.52 -6.24 -12.38
N LYS A 72 2.10 -5.17 -13.03
CA LYS A 72 1.21 -4.18 -12.42
C LYS A 72 -0.16 -4.75 -12.09
N ILE A 73 -0.70 -5.60 -12.96
CA ILE A 73 -1.98 -6.28 -12.74
C ILE A 73 -1.87 -7.22 -11.53
N ILE A 74 -0.79 -7.99 -11.43
CA ILE A 74 -0.56 -8.89 -10.29
C ILE A 74 -0.51 -8.11 -8.98
N ARG A 75 0.18 -6.98 -8.96
CA ARG A 75 0.24 -6.11 -7.78
C ARG A 75 -1.13 -5.53 -7.44
N ALA A 76 -1.87 -5.09 -8.43
CA ALA A 76 -3.21 -4.56 -8.24
C ALA A 76 -4.17 -5.60 -7.65
N GLU A 77 -4.10 -6.84 -8.12
CA GLU A 77 -4.89 -7.93 -7.56
C GLU A 77 -4.56 -8.17 -6.08
N GLY A 78 -3.28 -8.21 -5.73
CA GLY A 78 -2.85 -8.35 -4.33
C GLY A 78 -3.34 -7.21 -3.45
N CYS A 79 -3.21 -5.98 -3.95
CA CYS A 79 -3.68 -4.80 -3.23
C CYS A 79 -5.19 -4.82 -3.03
N ALA A 80 -5.96 -5.19 -4.05
CA ALA A 80 -7.40 -5.27 -3.96
C ALA A 80 -7.86 -6.28 -2.91
N ARG A 81 -7.21 -7.45 -2.85
CA ARG A 81 -7.52 -8.46 -1.82
C ARG A 81 -7.21 -7.94 -0.43
N ALA A 82 -6.08 -7.26 -0.25
CA ALA A 82 -5.73 -6.67 1.04
C ALA A 82 -6.74 -5.60 1.45
N ALA A 83 -7.18 -4.78 0.51
CA ALA A 83 -8.19 -3.75 0.77
C ALA A 83 -9.54 -4.37 1.18
N GLU A 84 -9.93 -5.46 0.53
CA GLU A 84 -11.14 -6.20 0.90
C GLU A 84 -11.04 -6.77 2.30
N GLN A 85 -9.88 -7.27 2.70
CA GLN A 85 -9.66 -7.76 4.06
C GLN A 85 -9.76 -6.63 5.09
N LEU A 86 -9.23 -5.46 4.78
CA LEU A 86 -9.39 -4.28 5.64
C LEU A 86 -10.86 -3.91 5.79
N LYS A 87 -11.60 -3.92 4.71
CA LYS A 87 -13.04 -3.64 4.72
C LYS A 87 -13.79 -4.64 5.60
N ALA A 88 -13.46 -5.93 5.49
CA ALA A 88 -14.06 -6.97 6.30
C ALA A 88 -13.78 -6.79 7.79
N LYS A 89 -12.66 -6.16 8.15
CA LYS A 89 -12.29 -5.85 9.53
C LYS A 89 -12.87 -4.52 10.01
N GLY A 90 -13.66 -3.85 9.18
CA GLY A 90 -14.34 -2.61 9.55
C GLY A 90 -13.62 -1.34 9.14
N PHE A 91 -12.50 -1.43 8.40
CA PHE A 91 -11.80 -0.24 7.92
C PHE A 91 -12.28 0.11 6.51
N ILE A 92 -13.02 1.20 6.41
CA ILE A 92 -13.46 1.76 5.12
C ILE A 92 -12.87 3.16 5.03
N PRO A 93 -11.91 3.40 4.11
CA PRO A 93 -11.26 4.70 4.05
C PRO A 93 -12.18 5.79 3.50
N ASP A 94 -12.00 6.99 4.02
CA ASP A 94 -12.60 8.20 3.46
C ASP A 94 -11.76 8.74 2.30
N LEU A 95 -10.45 8.48 2.34
CA LEU A 95 -9.48 8.93 1.35
C LEU A 95 -8.47 7.84 1.07
N ILE A 96 -8.14 7.63 -0.20
CA ILE A 96 -7.09 6.71 -0.63
C ILE A 96 -6.02 7.50 -1.36
N CYS A 97 -4.78 7.38 -0.88
CA CYS A 97 -3.60 7.96 -1.52
C CYS A 97 -2.78 6.83 -2.12
N ALA A 98 -2.79 6.70 -3.42
CA ALA A 98 -2.11 5.61 -4.11
C ALA A 98 -1.04 6.13 -5.06
N HIS A 99 0.10 5.44 -5.10
CA HIS A 99 1.18 5.76 -6.02
C HIS A 99 1.00 4.98 -7.32
N PRO A 100 1.10 5.63 -8.51
CA PRO A 100 1.03 4.93 -9.78
C PRO A 100 2.19 3.94 -9.96
N GLY A 101 1.95 2.85 -10.67
CA GLY A 101 2.95 1.82 -10.89
C GLY A 101 2.90 0.67 -9.87
N TRP A 102 1.93 0.71 -9.02
CA TRP A 102 1.60 -0.32 -8.04
C TRP A 102 1.20 -1.65 -8.64
#